data_4ceb4343a52d39858f12de348fcba25b
#
_entry.id   4ceb4343a52d39858f12de348fcba25b
#
_cell.length_a   1.000
_cell.length_b   1.000
_cell.length_c   1.000
_cell.angle_alpha   90.00
_cell.angle_beta   90.00
_cell.angle_gamma   90.00
#
_symmetry.space_group_name_H-M   'P 1'
#
loop_
_entity.id
_entity.type
_entity.pdbx_description
1 polymer ?
#
loop_
_entity_poly.entity_id
_entity_poly.type
_entity_poly.pdbx_seq_one_letter_code
_entity_poly.pdbx_strand_id
1 'polypeptide(L)'
;MKKIILTLISLIMIFSCIEYESKDVADKNRVFKSGNDFYVYYNGKFIEVPKGTYIANDKKIENYYIKKIVNKSELLNDLNKYFPDKIEYVTKGEKPKESIKIPVIASNGKTYIDSVKLEKLLAEIPRRAVLQDDDKEDVAQTTPAQPVSLEGKTIEILNANGQDGFASSLGEALKAKYKIVYNAENYTKEENYSYIVNNKLDENAVNDILNSLTLKYIKKLKPGELKPNADLVIITGKDTNVDFKVEVISGTDKSTVLEKIKAYNPVFTKNEKYKEKDLKTLTDIQINYNPEDYYTAYKLSKILGTNNLVEDKELKNSVIILAKD
;
A
#
# COMPACT_ATOMS: atom_id res chain seq x y z
N MET A 1 -1.26 -34.96 41.11
CA MET A 1 -0.31 -34.00 40.50
C MET A 1 -0.47 -33.76 38.99
N LYS A 2 -1.35 -34.46 38.25
CA LYS A 2 -1.55 -34.25 36.79
C LYS A 2 -2.61 -33.19 36.40
N LYS A 3 -3.40 -32.70 37.36
CA LYS A 3 -4.48 -31.72 37.08
C LYS A 3 -4.06 -30.24 37.23
N ILE A 4 -2.91 -29.97 37.85
CA ILE A 4 -2.42 -28.59 38.08
C ILE A 4 -1.61 -28.06 36.89
N ILE A 5 -1.05 -28.94 36.06
CA ILE A 5 -0.25 -28.56 34.89
C ILE A 5 -1.12 -28.10 33.72
N LEU A 6 -2.34 -28.61 33.60
CA LEU A 6 -3.24 -28.23 32.50
C LEU A 6 -3.87 -26.83 32.66
N THR A 7 -3.96 -26.34 33.90
CA THR A 7 -4.52 -25.02 34.20
C THR A 7 -3.50 -23.90 34.02
N LEU A 8 -2.21 -24.23 34.10
CA LEU A 8 -1.13 -23.24 33.90
C LEU A 8 -0.86 -22.95 32.40
N ILE A 9 -1.14 -23.92 31.52
CA ILE A 9 -0.95 -23.74 30.05
C ILE A 9 -2.09 -22.93 29.43
N SER A 10 -3.29 -22.95 30.01
CA SER A 10 -4.40 -22.13 29.53
C SER A 10 -4.31 -20.66 29.96
N LEU A 11 -3.46 -20.32 30.93
CA LEU A 11 -3.27 -18.95 31.42
C LEU A 11 -2.18 -18.18 30.65
N ILE A 12 -1.35 -18.86 29.86
CA ILE A 12 -0.27 -18.24 29.06
C ILE A 12 -0.76 -17.74 27.70
N MET A 13 -1.95 -18.12 27.27
CA MET A 13 -2.50 -17.70 25.96
C MET A 13 -3.33 -16.41 25.99
N ILE A 14 -3.38 -15.66 27.07
CA ILE A 14 -4.18 -14.42 27.18
C ILE A 14 -3.29 -13.17 27.27
N PHE A 15 -1.98 -13.29 27.19
CA PHE A 15 -1.06 -12.16 27.15
C PHE A 15 -0.47 -11.91 25.75
N SER A 16 -1.30 -11.87 24.71
CA SER A 16 -0.91 -11.17 23.49
C SER A 16 -1.27 -9.68 23.63
N CYS A 17 -0.51 -9.01 24.40
CA CYS A 17 0.22 -7.79 24.22
C CYS A 17 -0.58 -6.59 23.76
N ILE A 18 -0.87 -5.77 24.76
CA ILE A 18 -0.87 -4.31 24.56
C ILE A 18 0.62 -3.90 24.55
N GLU A 19 1.30 -4.02 23.45
CA GLU A 19 2.55 -3.28 23.24
C GLU A 19 2.18 -1.86 22.81
N TYR A 20 2.10 -0.99 23.81
CA TYR A 20 2.27 0.42 23.55
C TYR A 20 3.76 0.66 23.28
N GLU A 21 4.03 1.25 22.15
CA GLU A 21 5.41 1.52 21.77
C GLU A 21 6.09 2.53 22.70
N SER A 22 7.40 2.42 22.82
CA SER A 22 8.22 3.11 23.79
C SER A 22 8.31 4.64 23.57
N LYS A 23 9.00 5.36 24.45
CA LYS A 23 9.19 6.81 24.37
C LYS A 23 9.90 7.29 23.11
N ASP A 24 10.59 6.41 22.39
CA ASP A 24 11.41 6.76 21.22
C ASP A 24 10.59 7.11 19.96
N VAL A 25 9.26 6.97 20.03
CA VAL A 25 8.35 7.39 18.95
C VAL A 25 7.67 8.74 19.19
N ALA A 26 8.20 9.54 20.14
CA ALA A 26 7.60 10.84 20.49
C ALA A 26 7.48 11.79 19.30
N ASP A 27 8.38 11.69 18.34
CA ASP A 27 8.43 12.51 17.13
C ASP A 27 7.79 11.87 15.90
N LYS A 28 7.29 10.64 16.01
CA LYS A 28 6.67 9.90 14.89
C LYS A 28 5.16 10.10 14.85
N ASN A 29 4.58 10.03 13.64
CA ASN A 29 3.14 10.07 13.48
C ASN A 29 2.51 8.88 14.21
N ARG A 30 1.61 9.16 15.14
CA ARG A 30 1.02 8.15 16.02
C ARG A 30 -0.39 8.50 16.44
N VAL A 31 -1.15 7.49 16.80
CA VAL A 31 -2.47 7.64 17.40
C VAL A 31 -2.42 7.19 18.87
N PHE A 32 -3.14 7.87 19.74
CA PHE A 32 -3.25 7.51 21.14
C PHE A 32 -4.59 7.92 21.76
N LYS A 33 -4.89 7.27 22.86
CA LYS A 33 -6.05 7.59 23.69
C LYS A 33 -5.58 8.22 24.99
N SER A 34 -6.22 9.33 25.37
CA SER A 34 -6.04 9.97 26.66
C SER A 34 -7.37 10.16 27.35
N GLY A 35 -7.61 9.45 28.45
CA GLY A 35 -8.95 9.41 29.06
C GLY A 35 -10.02 8.85 28.10
N ASN A 36 -11.00 9.67 27.75
CA ASN A 36 -12.04 9.32 26.77
C ASN A 36 -11.80 9.91 25.38
N ASP A 37 -10.74 10.69 25.22
CA ASP A 37 -10.44 11.41 23.98
C ASP A 37 -9.40 10.68 23.16
N PHE A 38 -9.42 10.85 21.84
CA PHE A 38 -8.52 10.23 20.88
C PHE A 38 -7.74 11.31 20.14
N TYR A 39 -6.46 11.11 19.96
CA TYR A 39 -5.56 12.06 19.33
C TYR A 39 -4.69 11.39 18.28
N VAL A 40 -4.48 12.08 17.18
CA VAL A 40 -3.45 11.78 16.21
C VAL A 40 -2.36 12.84 16.32
N TYR A 41 -1.13 12.42 16.63
CA TYR A 41 0.02 13.28 16.45
C TYR A 41 0.48 13.14 14.99
N TYR A 42 0.46 14.25 14.28
CA TYR A 42 0.74 14.30 12.86
C TYR A 42 1.61 15.50 12.53
N ASN A 43 2.83 15.24 12.06
CA ASN A 43 3.81 16.27 11.66
C ASN A 43 3.98 17.43 12.66
N GLY A 44 4.07 17.10 13.95
CA GLY A 44 4.27 18.11 15.01
C GLY A 44 2.98 18.72 15.55
N LYS A 45 1.81 18.33 15.05
CA LYS A 45 0.50 18.83 15.54
C LYS A 45 -0.32 17.70 16.15
N PHE A 46 -1.09 18.03 17.15
CA PHE A 46 -2.08 17.12 17.72
C PHE A 46 -3.45 17.39 17.09
N ILE A 47 -4.07 16.34 16.56
CA ILE A 47 -5.39 16.36 15.96
C ILE A 47 -6.31 15.52 16.84
N GLU A 48 -7.32 16.16 17.42
CA GLU A 48 -8.32 15.48 18.26
C GLU A 48 -9.39 14.84 17.38
N VAL A 49 -9.64 13.55 17.59
CA VAL A 49 -10.73 12.80 16.96
C VAL A 49 -11.84 12.62 17.99
N PRO A 50 -12.97 13.29 17.84
CA PRO A 50 -14.07 13.21 18.82
C PRO A 50 -14.55 11.78 18.99
N LYS A 51 -14.86 11.40 20.22
CA LYS A 51 -15.54 10.14 20.51
C LYS A 51 -16.86 10.06 19.72
N GLY A 52 -17.18 8.88 19.20
CA GLY A 52 -18.38 8.68 18.36
C GLY A 52 -18.13 8.91 16.88
N THR A 53 -16.92 9.38 16.48
CA THR A 53 -16.56 9.55 15.08
C THR A 53 -16.34 8.18 14.42
N TYR A 54 -17.04 7.94 13.32
CA TYR A 54 -16.85 6.78 12.47
C TYR A 54 -15.63 6.98 11.57
N ILE A 55 -14.64 6.09 11.68
CA ILE A 55 -13.44 6.06 10.84
C ILE A 55 -13.48 4.94 9.81
N ALA A 56 -14.40 3.98 9.95
CA ALA A 56 -14.81 3.05 8.91
C ALA A 56 -16.34 3.00 8.88
N ASN A 57 -16.93 2.39 7.85
CA ASN A 57 -18.37 2.43 7.55
C ASN A 57 -19.27 2.16 8.76
N ASP A 58 -18.88 1.21 9.62
CA ASP A 58 -19.68 0.82 10.79
C ASP A 58 -18.88 0.83 12.10
N LYS A 59 -17.68 1.44 12.10
CA LYS A 59 -16.78 1.35 13.24
C LYS A 59 -16.35 2.73 13.74
N LYS A 60 -16.74 3.06 14.96
CA LYS A 60 -16.31 4.28 15.66
C LYS A 60 -14.90 4.13 16.19
N ILE A 61 -14.18 5.25 16.38
CA ILE A 61 -12.81 5.24 16.88
C ILE A 61 -12.67 4.51 18.21
N GLU A 62 -13.63 4.64 19.12
CA GLU A 62 -13.60 3.93 20.40
C GLU A 62 -13.74 2.41 20.28
N ASN A 63 -14.30 1.89 19.20
CA ASN A 63 -14.49 0.46 19.01
C ASN A 63 -13.19 -0.31 18.74
N TYR A 64 -12.11 0.41 18.38
CA TYR A 64 -10.78 -0.20 18.26
C TYR A 64 -10.09 -0.41 19.62
N TYR A 65 -10.61 0.25 20.68
CA TYR A 65 -10.08 0.20 22.04
C TYR A 65 -11.03 -0.58 22.96
N ILE A 66 -10.93 -1.90 22.95
CA ILE A 66 -11.81 -2.78 23.75
C ILE A 66 -11.16 -3.06 25.10
N LYS A 67 -11.72 -2.51 26.19
CA LYS A 67 -11.20 -2.61 27.58
C LYS A 67 -9.78 -2.01 27.69
N LYS A 68 -8.72 -2.81 27.62
CA LYS A 68 -7.31 -2.37 27.61
C LYS A 68 -6.56 -2.85 26.37
N ILE A 69 -7.28 -3.39 25.40
CA ILE A 69 -6.73 -3.96 24.17
C ILE A 69 -7.03 -3.01 23.01
N VAL A 70 -6.03 -2.78 22.16
CA VAL A 70 -6.19 -2.02 20.91
C VAL A 70 -6.01 -2.97 19.74
N ASN A 71 -6.95 -2.97 18.82
CA ASN A 71 -6.73 -3.58 17.51
C ASN A 71 -5.88 -2.63 16.66
N LYS A 72 -4.55 -2.70 16.87
CA LYS A 72 -3.56 -1.78 16.27
C LYS A 72 -3.63 -1.79 14.75
N SER A 73 -3.55 -2.97 14.14
CA SER A 73 -3.48 -3.10 12.68
C SER A 73 -4.73 -2.52 11.99
N GLU A 74 -5.89 -2.84 12.51
CA GLU A 74 -7.15 -2.36 11.96
C GLU A 74 -7.32 -0.85 12.15
N LEU A 75 -6.98 -0.32 13.35
CA LEU A 75 -7.03 1.12 13.63
C LEU A 75 -6.12 1.90 12.68
N LEU A 76 -4.88 1.46 12.50
CA LEU A 76 -3.93 2.13 11.64
C LEU A 76 -4.36 2.04 10.16
N ASN A 77 -4.84 0.90 9.70
CA ASN A 77 -5.35 0.76 8.34
C ASN A 77 -6.50 1.70 8.05
N ASP A 78 -7.43 1.87 8.98
CA ASP A 78 -8.60 2.72 8.77
C ASP A 78 -8.26 4.20 8.90
N LEU A 79 -7.40 4.60 9.83
CA LEU A 79 -6.92 5.98 9.97
C LEU A 79 -6.07 6.43 8.77
N ASN A 80 -5.18 5.56 8.27
CA ASN A 80 -4.29 5.89 7.15
C ASN A 80 -5.02 6.10 5.81
N LYS A 81 -6.32 5.85 5.73
CA LYS A 81 -7.16 6.27 4.60
C LYS A 81 -7.37 7.79 4.53
N TYR A 82 -7.15 8.48 5.65
CA TYR A 82 -7.41 9.92 5.79
C TYR A 82 -6.14 10.77 5.88
N PHE A 83 -4.99 10.17 6.19
CA PHE A 83 -3.74 10.88 6.43
C PHE A 83 -2.72 10.57 5.33
N PRO A 84 -2.20 11.60 4.62
CA PRO A 84 -1.23 11.39 3.54
C PRO A 84 0.10 10.83 4.04
N ASP A 85 0.60 11.29 5.19
CA ASP A 85 1.79 10.70 5.82
C ASP A 85 1.34 9.64 6.82
N LYS A 86 1.95 8.46 6.75
CA LYS A 86 1.53 7.28 7.49
C LYS A 86 1.56 7.50 9.01
N ILE A 87 0.49 7.07 9.67
CA ILE A 87 0.43 6.89 11.12
C ILE A 87 0.89 5.46 11.39
N GLU A 88 2.03 5.31 12.07
CA GLU A 88 2.69 4.00 12.21
C GLU A 88 2.51 3.39 13.59
N TYR A 89 2.24 4.22 14.59
CA TYR A 89 2.30 3.81 15.99
C TYR A 89 0.98 4.04 16.71
N VAL A 90 0.65 3.10 17.61
CA VAL A 90 -0.40 3.27 18.62
C VAL A 90 0.29 3.34 19.97
N THR A 91 0.20 4.50 20.63
CA THR A 91 0.92 4.75 21.87
C THR A 91 -0.02 5.08 23.03
N LYS A 92 0.53 5.16 24.23
CA LYS A 92 -0.09 5.88 25.33
C LYS A 92 0.30 7.34 25.22
N GLY A 93 -0.59 8.23 25.60
CA GLY A 93 -0.29 9.66 25.62
C GLY A 93 -1.11 10.37 26.68
N GLU A 94 -0.60 11.51 27.08
CA GLU A 94 -1.34 12.47 27.91
C GLU A 94 -2.13 13.42 27.00
N LYS A 95 -3.18 14.02 27.55
CA LYS A 95 -3.97 15.01 26.83
C LYS A 95 -3.06 16.18 26.43
N PRO A 96 -2.96 16.51 25.13
CA PRO A 96 -2.14 17.63 24.69
C PRO A 96 -2.73 18.95 25.18
N LYS A 97 -1.86 19.94 25.46
CA LYS A 97 -2.28 21.30 25.85
C LYS A 97 -3.07 21.98 24.74
N GLU A 98 -2.68 21.73 23.50
CA GLU A 98 -3.31 22.28 22.30
C GLU A 98 -3.57 21.16 21.29
N SER A 99 -4.72 21.18 20.69
CA SER A 99 -5.09 20.25 19.61
C SER A 99 -6.02 20.92 18.60
N ILE A 100 -5.96 20.47 17.37
CA ILE A 100 -6.86 20.87 16.29
C ILE A 100 -7.94 19.81 16.22
N LYS A 101 -9.22 20.18 16.21
CA LYS A 101 -10.30 19.21 16.03
C LYS A 101 -10.30 18.72 14.59
N ILE A 102 -10.37 17.38 14.41
CA ILE A 102 -10.57 16.80 13.09
C ILE A 102 -11.90 17.25 12.50
N PRO A 103 -11.94 17.69 11.24
CA PRO A 103 -13.21 18.03 10.60
C PRO A 103 -14.14 16.82 10.51
N VAL A 104 -15.39 17.01 10.87
CA VAL A 104 -16.40 15.94 10.82
C VAL A 104 -17.63 16.39 10.05
N ILE A 105 -18.34 15.42 9.47
CA ILE A 105 -19.60 15.60 8.77
C ILE A 105 -20.64 14.63 9.32
N ALA A 106 -21.86 15.11 9.51
CA ALA A 106 -22.99 14.27 9.90
C ALA A 106 -23.70 13.72 8.66
N SER A 107 -23.95 12.42 8.63
CA SER A 107 -24.72 11.75 7.59
C SER A 107 -25.50 10.60 8.22
N ASN A 108 -26.81 10.53 7.95
CA ASN A 108 -27.70 9.46 8.42
C ASN A 108 -27.61 9.22 9.95
N GLY A 109 -27.55 10.29 10.74
CA GLY A 109 -27.45 10.21 12.20
C GLY A 109 -26.09 9.72 12.73
N LYS A 110 -25.09 9.56 11.87
CA LYS A 110 -23.71 9.19 12.20
C LYS A 110 -22.77 10.35 11.91
N THR A 111 -21.69 10.45 12.66
CA THR A 111 -20.62 11.46 12.46
C THR A 111 -19.41 10.80 11.85
N TYR A 112 -19.00 11.24 10.67
CA TYR A 112 -17.83 10.74 9.93
C TYR A 112 -16.75 11.79 9.84
N ILE A 113 -15.53 11.39 9.54
CA ILE A 113 -14.44 12.31 9.17
C ILE A 113 -14.81 12.95 7.83
N ASP A 114 -14.78 14.29 7.76
CA ASP A 114 -14.90 15.05 6.52
C ASP A 114 -13.54 15.04 5.81
N SER A 115 -13.36 14.08 4.90
CA SER A 115 -12.10 13.87 4.20
C SER A 115 -11.64 15.09 3.40
N VAL A 116 -12.58 15.83 2.79
CA VAL A 116 -12.26 17.01 1.97
C VAL A 116 -11.74 18.15 2.83
N LYS A 117 -12.38 18.42 3.97
CA LYS A 117 -11.88 19.46 4.89
C LYS A 117 -10.64 19.00 5.64
N LEU A 118 -10.51 17.71 5.94
CA LEU A 118 -9.30 17.19 6.57
C LEU A 118 -8.10 17.32 5.63
N GLU A 119 -8.23 16.99 4.36
CA GLU A 119 -7.17 17.16 3.37
C GLU A 119 -6.66 18.61 3.33
N LYS A 120 -7.57 19.59 3.31
CA LYS A 120 -7.20 21.01 3.37
C LYS A 120 -6.47 21.37 4.67
N LEU A 121 -6.98 20.89 5.82
CA LEU A 121 -6.34 21.09 7.11
C LEU A 121 -4.93 20.50 7.15
N LEU A 122 -4.75 19.28 6.65
CA LEU A 122 -3.45 18.60 6.64
C LEU A 122 -2.45 19.28 5.70
N ALA A 123 -2.91 19.88 4.60
CA ALA A 123 -2.07 20.67 3.69
C ALA A 123 -1.49 21.93 4.36
N GLU A 124 -2.15 22.48 5.39
CA GLU A 124 -1.67 23.64 6.15
C GLU A 124 -0.63 23.25 7.24
N ILE A 125 -0.49 21.97 7.56
CA ILE A 125 0.48 21.48 8.54
C ILE A 125 1.83 21.27 7.83
N PRO A 126 2.89 22.05 8.20
CA PRO A 126 4.21 21.91 7.60
C PRO A 126 4.73 20.49 7.76
N ARG A 127 5.23 19.89 6.70
CA ARG A 127 5.93 18.62 6.79
C ARG A 127 7.24 18.80 7.53
N ARG A 128 7.48 17.95 8.50
CA ARG A 128 8.73 17.96 9.25
C ARG A 128 9.85 17.47 8.34
N ALA A 129 10.94 18.27 8.21
CA ALA A 129 12.16 17.79 7.59
C ALA A 129 12.69 16.61 8.40
N VAL A 130 12.76 15.45 7.78
CA VAL A 130 13.38 14.26 8.38
C VAL A 130 14.87 14.56 8.49
N LEU A 131 15.37 14.73 9.70
CA LEU A 131 16.81 14.66 9.96
C LEU A 131 17.23 13.22 9.63
N GLN A 132 18.09 13.07 8.65
CA GLN A 132 18.71 11.81 8.31
C GLN A 132 19.56 11.34 9.48
N ASP A 133 19.13 10.28 10.16
CA ASP A 133 20.05 9.42 10.90
C ASP A 133 20.53 8.36 9.91
N ASP A 134 21.81 8.47 9.56
CA ASP A 134 22.53 7.45 8.80
C ASP A 134 22.61 6.15 9.62
N ASP A 135 22.30 5.07 8.97
CA ASP A 135 22.36 3.65 9.35
C ASP A 135 21.02 3.01 9.75
N LYS A 136 20.35 2.40 8.74
CA LYS A 136 19.85 1.00 8.74
C LYS A 136 18.93 0.73 7.53
N GLU A 137 19.29 -0.34 6.86
CA GLU A 137 18.60 -1.20 5.89
C GLU A 137 17.16 -0.84 5.44
N ASP A 138 17.04 -0.75 4.10
CA ASP A 138 15.84 -0.54 3.32
C ASP A 138 14.69 -1.51 3.64
N VAL A 139 13.66 -0.97 4.27
CA VAL A 139 12.30 -1.49 4.15
C VAL A 139 11.48 -0.42 3.44
N ALA A 140 11.10 -0.71 2.20
CA ALA A 140 10.37 0.18 1.32
C ALA A 140 9.08 0.72 1.97
N GLN A 141 9.09 2.00 2.34
CA GLN A 141 7.92 2.74 2.85
C GLN A 141 7.10 3.26 1.68
N THR A 142 5.85 2.84 1.58
CA THR A 142 4.88 3.44 0.69
C THR A 142 4.22 4.64 1.36
N THR A 143 4.66 5.85 1.01
CA THR A 143 4.00 7.12 1.35
C THR A 143 2.88 7.40 0.34
N PRO A 144 1.67 7.83 0.74
CA PRO A 144 0.68 8.35 -0.22
C PRO A 144 1.21 9.66 -0.80
N ALA A 145 1.36 9.69 -2.11
CA ALA A 145 2.05 10.73 -2.83
C ALA A 145 1.31 12.06 -2.85
N GLN A 146 2.05 13.13 -2.55
CA GLN A 146 1.83 14.39 -3.29
C GLN A 146 1.98 14.08 -4.79
N PRO A 147 1.30 14.80 -5.69
CA PRO A 147 1.62 14.69 -7.11
C PRO A 147 3.12 15.01 -7.23
N VAL A 148 3.90 13.95 -7.39
CA VAL A 148 5.35 14.07 -7.55
C VAL A 148 5.52 14.82 -8.85
N SER A 149 6.07 16.03 -8.81
CA SER A 149 6.38 16.72 -10.03
C SER A 149 7.44 15.92 -10.78
N LEU A 150 7.04 15.32 -11.87
CA LEU A 150 7.93 14.64 -12.81
C LEU A 150 8.48 15.59 -13.87
N GLU A 151 8.20 16.88 -13.72
CA GLU A 151 8.63 17.91 -14.67
C GLU A 151 10.14 17.88 -14.86
N GLY A 152 10.57 17.76 -16.13
CA GLY A 152 11.97 17.67 -16.51
C GLY A 152 12.65 16.33 -16.23
N LYS A 153 11.97 15.35 -15.63
CA LYS A 153 12.50 13.99 -15.50
C LYS A 153 12.61 13.30 -16.86
N THR A 154 13.62 12.48 -17.00
CA THR A 154 13.93 11.79 -18.27
C THR A 154 13.41 10.36 -18.24
N ILE A 155 12.59 10.00 -19.24
CA ILE A 155 12.08 8.64 -19.42
C ILE A 155 12.52 8.10 -20.78
N GLU A 156 13.21 6.97 -20.76
CA GLU A 156 13.52 6.20 -21.95
C GLU A 156 12.43 5.16 -22.19
N ILE A 157 11.85 5.12 -23.38
CA ILE A 157 10.81 4.16 -23.75
C ILE A 157 11.30 3.31 -24.90
N LEU A 158 11.46 2.02 -24.65
CA LEU A 158 11.99 1.05 -25.61
C LEU A 158 10.86 0.15 -26.11
N ASN A 159 10.57 0.23 -27.38
CA ASN A 159 9.51 -0.55 -28.00
C ASN A 159 9.96 -1.99 -28.26
N ALA A 160 9.39 -2.92 -27.52
CA ALA A 160 9.58 -4.37 -27.67
C ALA A 160 8.25 -5.11 -27.98
N ASN A 161 7.15 -4.40 -28.24
CA ASN A 161 5.86 -5.02 -28.50
C ASN A 161 5.58 -5.29 -30.01
N GLY A 162 6.46 -4.85 -30.89
CA GLY A 162 6.36 -5.02 -32.33
C GLY A 162 5.33 -4.10 -33.02
N GLN A 163 4.75 -3.11 -32.30
CA GLN A 163 3.82 -2.15 -32.87
C GLN A 163 4.54 -0.84 -33.17
N ASP A 164 4.56 -0.45 -34.44
CA ASP A 164 5.20 0.81 -34.85
C ASP A 164 4.58 2.02 -34.14
N GLY A 165 5.43 2.91 -33.67
CA GLY A 165 5.01 4.17 -33.03
C GLY A 165 4.47 4.03 -31.59
N PHE A 166 4.37 2.81 -31.03
CA PHE A 166 3.79 2.61 -29.69
C PHE A 166 4.58 3.36 -28.60
N ALA A 167 5.92 3.24 -28.59
CA ALA A 167 6.76 3.93 -27.61
C ALA A 167 6.63 5.46 -27.71
N SER A 168 6.56 6.01 -28.92
CA SER A 168 6.36 7.44 -29.14
C SER A 168 5.00 7.90 -28.64
N SER A 169 3.93 7.15 -28.94
CA SER A 169 2.57 7.46 -28.48
C SER A 169 2.48 7.43 -26.96
N LEU A 170 3.14 6.45 -26.31
CA LEU A 170 3.22 6.36 -24.87
C LEU A 170 4.00 7.55 -24.28
N GLY A 171 5.12 7.92 -24.92
CA GLY A 171 5.94 9.06 -24.51
C GLY A 171 5.18 10.38 -24.57
N GLU A 172 4.41 10.63 -25.64
CA GLU A 172 3.57 11.84 -25.74
C GLU A 172 2.47 11.85 -24.66
N ALA A 173 1.85 10.71 -24.37
CA ALA A 173 0.83 10.62 -23.31
C ALA A 173 1.42 10.92 -21.93
N LEU A 174 2.59 10.36 -21.61
CA LEU A 174 3.29 10.62 -20.35
C LEU A 174 3.78 12.08 -20.26
N LYS A 175 4.31 12.63 -21.35
CA LYS A 175 4.74 14.04 -21.43
C LYS A 175 3.57 14.99 -21.21
N ALA A 176 2.43 14.73 -21.83
CA ALA A 176 1.22 15.55 -21.67
C ALA A 176 0.74 15.56 -20.21
N LYS A 177 0.81 14.41 -19.53
CA LYS A 177 0.35 14.27 -18.14
C LYS A 177 1.36 14.78 -17.11
N TYR A 178 2.64 14.48 -17.29
CA TYR A 178 3.67 14.66 -16.26
C TYR A 178 4.73 15.70 -16.60
N LYS A 179 4.69 16.32 -17.81
CA LYS A 179 5.69 17.27 -18.29
C LYS A 179 7.13 16.73 -18.30
N ILE A 180 7.27 15.45 -18.53
CA ILE A 180 8.57 14.77 -18.62
C ILE A 180 9.28 15.10 -19.94
N VAL A 181 10.57 14.79 -19.98
CA VAL A 181 11.35 14.65 -21.21
C VAL A 181 11.43 13.16 -21.53
N TYR A 182 11.12 12.76 -22.76
CA TYR A 182 11.23 11.35 -23.13
C TYR A 182 12.05 11.15 -24.40
N ASN A 183 12.64 9.97 -24.51
CA ASN A 183 13.19 9.42 -25.74
C ASN A 183 12.47 8.08 -26.04
N ALA A 184 12.16 7.83 -27.30
CA ALA A 184 11.46 6.64 -27.75
C ALA A 184 12.26 5.96 -28.87
N GLU A 185 12.65 4.73 -28.63
CA GLU A 185 13.46 3.91 -29.55
C GLU A 185 12.84 2.50 -29.68
N ASN A 186 13.24 1.79 -30.72
CA ASN A 186 12.95 0.35 -30.79
C ASN A 186 13.93 -0.43 -29.90
N TYR A 187 13.41 -1.41 -29.19
CA TYR A 187 14.24 -2.37 -28.46
C TYR A 187 14.87 -3.37 -29.44
N THR A 188 15.94 -4.00 -29.02
CA THR A 188 16.72 -4.91 -29.90
C THR A 188 15.97 -6.19 -30.27
N LYS A 189 14.94 -6.55 -29.52
CA LYS A 189 14.11 -7.73 -29.74
C LYS A 189 12.68 -7.50 -29.25
N GLU A 190 11.75 -8.31 -29.70
CA GLU A 190 10.41 -8.33 -29.16
C GLU A 190 10.37 -9.08 -27.83
N GLU A 191 9.55 -8.60 -26.91
CA GLU A 191 9.35 -9.18 -25.58
C GLU A 191 7.86 -9.42 -25.31
N ASN A 192 7.55 -10.46 -24.56
CA ASN A 192 6.19 -10.71 -24.09
C ASN A 192 5.89 -9.95 -22.81
N TYR A 193 6.87 -9.80 -21.94
CA TYR A 193 6.79 -8.98 -20.72
C TYR A 193 7.19 -7.54 -21.00
N SER A 194 6.58 -6.64 -20.26
CA SER A 194 7.11 -5.29 -20.11
C SER A 194 8.10 -5.24 -18.96
N TYR A 195 9.05 -4.30 -19.00
CA TYR A 195 10.05 -4.15 -17.95
C TYR A 195 10.18 -2.69 -17.54
N ILE A 196 10.47 -2.46 -16.28
CA ILE A 196 10.80 -1.13 -15.76
C ILE A 196 12.11 -1.19 -15.00
N VAL A 197 12.99 -0.25 -15.33
CA VAL A 197 14.21 0.05 -14.59
C VAL A 197 14.05 1.42 -13.97
N ASN A 198 13.91 1.48 -12.66
CA ASN A 198 13.92 2.75 -11.94
C ASN A 198 15.34 3.09 -11.53
N ASN A 199 15.95 4.11 -12.17
CA ASN A 199 17.30 4.54 -11.88
C ASN A 199 17.36 5.62 -10.79
N LYS A 200 16.39 6.57 -10.80
CA LYS A 200 16.48 7.78 -9.97
C LYS A 200 15.14 8.37 -9.51
N LEU A 201 14.02 7.77 -9.87
CA LEU A 201 12.72 8.27 -9.45
C LEU A 201 12.36 7.74 -8.07
N ASP A 202 11.62 8.54 -7.32
CA ASP A 202 10.90 8.07 -6.14
C ASP A 202 9.90 6.96 -6.51
N GLU A 203 9.75 5.94 -5.67
CA GLU A 203 8.87 4.80 -5.95
C GLU A 203 7.40 5.22 -6.13
N ASN A 204 6.95 6.28 -5.45
CA ASN A 204 5.60 6.81 -5.64
C ASN A 204 5.43 7.43 -7.03
N ALA A 205 6.48 8.08 -7.56
CA ALA A 205 6.49 8.60 -8.92
C ALA A 205 6.40 7.48 -9.96
N VAL A 206 7.13 6.38 -9.74
CA VAL A 206 7.04 5.19 -10.59
C VAL A 206 5.65 4.60 -10.51
N ASN A 207 5.09 4.49 -9.31
CA ASN A 207 3.75 3.95 -9.07
C ASN A 207 2.65 4.80 -9.74
N ASP A 208 2.79 6.13 -9.78
CA ASP A 208 1.85 7.00 -10.49
C ASP A 208 1.96 6.83 -12.02
N ILE A 209 3.18 6.71 -12.54
CA ILE A 209 3.41 6.34 -13.94
C ILE A 209 2.75 4.98 -14.25
N LEU A 210 2.99 3.96 -13.41
CA LEU A 210 2.41 2.62 -13.57
C LEU A 210 0.89 2.65 -13.70
N ASN A 211 0.21 3.48 -12.88
CA ASN A 211 -1.25 3.63 -12.94
C ASN A 211 -1.73 4.22 -14.28
N SER A 212 -0.86 4.90 -15.01
CA SER A 212 -1.15 5.48 -16.32
C SER A 212 -0.86 4.51 -17.47
N LEU A 213 -0.09 3.45 -17.23
CA LEU A 213 0.28 2.47 -18.26
C LEU A 213 -0.85 1.46 -18.47
N THR A 214 -1.11 1.13 -19.73
CA THR A 214 -2.02 0.02 -20.10
C THR A 214 -1.35 -1.35 -20.00
N LEU A 215 -0.02 -1.38 -19.83
CA LEU A 215 0.78 -2.61 -19.71
C LEU A 215 0.35 -3.42 -18.49
N LYS A 216 0.26 -4.75 -18.63
CA LYS A 216 -0.24 -5.66 -17.58
C LYS A 216 0.87 -6.38 -16.83
N TYR A 217 1.72 -7.09 -17.57
CA TYR A 217 2.74 -7.96 -17.00
C TYR A 217 4.09 -7.26 -17.00
N ILE A 218 4.40 -6.59 -15.90
CA ILE A 218 5.55 -5.71 -15.79
C ILE A 218 6.52 -6.25 -14.75
N LYS A 219 7.74 -6.51 -15.18
CA LYS A 219 8.85 -6.95 -14.33
C LYS A 219 9.74 -5.77 -13.91
N LYS A 220 10.25 -5.84 -12.70
CA LYS A 220 11.24 -4.90 -12.16
C LYS A 220 12.62 -5.40 -12.50
N LEU A 221 13.41 -4.59 -13.18
CA LEU A 221 14.84 -4.82 -13.39
C LEU A 221 15.66 -3.98 -12.42
N LYS A 222 16.92 -4.38 -12.21
CA LYS A 222 17.82 -3.66 -11.32
C LYS A 222 18.22 -2.30 -11.89
N PRO A 223 18.41 -1.27 -11.06
CA PRO A 223 18.93 0.02 -11.51
C PRO A 223 20.24 -0.12 -12.28
N GLY A 224 20.38 0.65 -13.36
CA GLY A 224 21.60 0.67 -14.16
C GLY A 224 21.75 -0.45 -15.20
N GLU A 225 20.86 -1.43 -15.24
CA GLU A 225 20.92 -2.50 -16.25
C GLU A 225 20.75 -1.98 -17.68
N LEU A 226 19.94 -0.93 -17.85
CA LEU A 226 19.65 -0.33 -19.15
C LEU A 226 19.61 1.20 -19.04
N LYS A 227 20.22 1.89 -20.04
CA LYS A 227 20.15 3.36 -20.17
C LYS A 227 20.27 4.08 -18.82
N PRO A 228 21.38 3.95 -18.08
CA PRO A 228 21.52 4.44 -16.71
C PRO A 228 21.39 5.97 -16.58
N ASN A 229 21.48 6.71 -17.69
CA ASN A 229 21.37 8.16 -17.70
C ASN A 229 19.88 8.63 -17.62
N ALA A 230 18.93 7.82 -18.07
CA ALA A 230 17.50 8.12 -17.89
C ALA A 230 17.09 7.91 -16.43
N ASP A 231 16.18 8.72 -15.93
CA ASP A 231 15.63 8.57 -14.57
C ASP A 231 14.77 7.31 -14.46
N LEU A 232 14.07 6.95 -15.55
CA LEU A 232 13.27 5.73 -15.68
C LEU A 232 13.43 5.14 -17.08
N VAL A 233 13.47 3.81 -17.18
CA VAL A 233 13.41 3.11 -18.47
C VAL A 233 12.17 2.22 -18.48
N ILE A 234 11.37 2.28 -19.55
CA ILE A 234 10.20 1.45 -19.78
C ILE A 234 10.45 0.65 -21.05
N ILE A 235 10.45 -0.67 -20.96
CA ILE A 235 10.43 -1.56 -22.12
C ILE A 235 9.00 -2.06 -22.28
N THR A 236 8.38 -1.81 -23.41
CA THR A 236 6.98 -2.17 -23.66
C THR A 236 6.90 -3.54 -24.33
N GLY A 237 6.38 -4.53 -23.61
CA GLY A 237 6.13 -5.87 -24.14
C GLY A 237 4.75 -6.02 -24.78
N LYS A 238 4.51 -7.19 -25.37
CA LYS A 238 3.25 -7.53 -26.05
C LYS A 238 2.09 -7.80 -25.08
N ASP A 239 2.38 -8.09 -23.82
CA ASP A 239 1.41 -8.56 -22.81
C ASP A 239 0.61 -9.83 -23.25
N THR A 240 1.17 -10.58 -24.18
CA THR A 240 0.57 -11.82 -24.74
C THR A 240 1.58 -12.95 -24.63
N ASN A 241 1.09 -14.19 -24.55
CA ASN A 241 1.92 -15.38 -24.41
C ASN A 241 2.95 -15.28 -23.29
N VAL A 242 2.57 -14.62 -22.19
CA VAL A 242 3.40 -14.51 -20.99
C VAL A 242 3.26 -15.80 -20.18
N ASP A 243 4.40 -16.35 -19.76
CA ASP A 243 4.41 -17.43 -18.77
C ASP A 243 4.31 -16.83 -17.36
N PHE A 244 3.12 -16.27 -17.08
CA PHE A 244 2.82 -15.64 -15.81
C PHE A 244 1.47 -16.11 -15.29
N LYS A 245 1.45 -16.60 -14.05
CA LYS A 245 0.26 -17.15 -13.42
C LYS A 245 -0.30 -16.20 -12.37
N VAL A 246 -1.55 -15.86 -12.48
CA VAL A 246 -2.31 -15.16 -11.45
C VAL A 246 -3.22 -16.16 -10.76
N GLU A 247 -2.85 -16.61 -9.58
CA GLU A 247 -3.62 -17.56 -8.79
C GLU A 247 -4.51 -16.84 -7.79
N VAL A 248 -5.78 -17.23 -7.72
CA VAL A 248 -6.71 -16.75 -6.70
C VAL A 248 -7.09 -17.91 -5.80
N ILE A 249 -6.83 -17.74 -4.51
CA ILE A 249 -7.18 -18.68 -3.46
C ILE A 249 -8.25 -18.01 -2.60
N SER A 250 -9.44 -18.58 -2.61
CA SER A 250 -10.57 -18.09 -1.83
C SER A 250 -11.45 -19.25 -1.35
N GLY A 251 -12.46 -18.95 -0.54
CA GLY A 251 -13.43 -19.94 -0.06
C GLY A 251 -14.33 -20.46 -1.18
N THR A 252 -14.46 -19.75 -2.29
CA THR A 252 -15.32 -20.10 -3.43
C THR A 252 -14.69 -19.75 -4.77
N ASP A 253 -14.97 -20.55 -5.80
CA ASP A 253 -14.59 -20.31 -7.19
C ASP A 253 -15.42 -19.21 -7.87
N LYS A 254 -16.44 -18.70 -7.20
CA LYS A 254 -17.27 -17.56 -7.62
C LYS A 254 -16.83 -16.24 -7.01
N SER A 255 -15.58 -16.15 -6.56
CA SER A 255 -15.05 -14.96 -5.96
C SER A 255 -15.18 -13.73 -6.88
N THR A 256 -15.63 -12.62 -6.32
CA THR A 256 -15.67 -11.31 -7.00
C THR A 256 -14.30 -10.84 -7.44
N VAL A 257 -13.24 -11.34 -6.82
CA VAL A 257 -11.84 -11.08 -7.17
C VAL A 257 -11.54 -11.55 -8.59
N LEU A 258 -11.95 -12.75 -8.95
CA LEU A 258 -11.74 -13.32 -10.30
C LEU A 258 -12.31 -12.40 -11.40
N GLU A 259 -13.52 -11.89 -11.19
CA GLU A 259 -14.16 -11.01 -12.17
C GLU A 259 -13.42 -9.65 -12.30
N LYS A 260 -12.98 -9.07 -11.18
CA LYS A 260 -12.25 -7.79 -11.19
C LYS A 260 -10.94 -7.85 -11.98
N ILE A 261 -10.25 -9.00 -11.92
CA ILE A 261 -8.93 -9.17 -12.56
C ILE A 261 -8.95 -10.07 -13.78
N LYS A 262 -10.12 -10.32 -14.37
CA LYS A 262 -10.28 -11.22 -15.55
C LYS A 262 -9.34 -10.91 -16.71
N ALA A 263 -8.94 -9.65 -16.88
CA ALA A 263 -7.97 -9.22 -17.89
C ALA A 263 -6.58 -9.86 -17.72
N TYR A 264 -6.27 -10.40 -16.53
CA TYR A 264 -5.03 -11.11 -16.21
C TYR A 264 -5.17 -12.64 -16.32
N ASN A 265 -6.29 -13.15 -16.84
CA ASN A 265 -6.59 -14.58 -16.97
C ASN A 265 -6.37 -15.35 -15.64
N PRO A 266 -7.00 -14.94 -14.54
CA PRO A 266 -6.75 -15.53 -13.24
C PRO A 266 -7.23 -16.99 -13.21
N VAL A 267 -6.51 -17.81 -12.46
CA VAL A 267 -6.86 -19.21 -12.22
C VAL A 267 -7.27 -19.38 -10.77
N PHE A 268 -8.46 -19.91 -10.54
CA PHE A 268 -8.86 -20.34 -9.22
C PHE A 268 -8.09 -21.60 -8.83
N THR A 269 -7.39 -21.56 -7.71
CA THR A 269 -6.66 -22.70 -7.19
C THR A 269 -7.16 -23.04 -5.80
N LYS A 270 -7.67 -24.24 -5.62
CA LYS A 270 -7.94 -24.79 -4.29
C LYS A 270 -6.63 -25.29 -3.71
N ASN A 271 -5.91 -24.40 -3.02
CA ASN A 271 -4.57 -24.70 -2.54
C ASN A 271 -4.61 -25.32 -1.14
N GLU A 272 -4.06 -26.51 -1.00
CA GLU A 272 -3.92 -27.21 0.28
C GLU A 272 -2.91 -26.54 1.24
N LYS A 273 -1.98 -25.71 0.72
CA LYS A 273 -0.99 -24.96 1.50
C LYS A 273 -1.66 -23.93 2.41
N TYR A 274 -2.72 -23.28 1.91
CA TYR A 274 -3.49 -22.29 2.69
C TYR A 274 -4.77 -22.93 3.19
N LYS A 275 -4.78 -23.26 4.47
CA LYS A 275 -5.96 -23.85 5.13
C LYS A 275 -7.09 -22.83 5.17
N GLU A 276 -8.33 -23.28 5.10
CA GLU A 276 -9.52 -22.43 5.24
C GLU A 276 -9.44 -21.50 6.47
N LYS A 277 -8.74 -21.96 7.54
CA LYS A 277 -8.47 -21.17 8.75
C LYS A 277 -7.63 -19.92 8.44
N ASP A 278 -6.64 -20.02 7.56
CA ASP A 278 -5.73 -18.92 7.24
C ASP A 278 -6.46 -17.85 6.42
N LEU A 279 -7.34 -18.26 5.51
CA LEU A 279 -8.20 -17.34 4.76
C LEU A 279 -9.20 -16.62 5.67
N LYS A 280 -9.75 -17.29 6.68
CA LYS A 280 -10.68 -16.70 7.66
C LYS A 280 -10.06 -15.62 8.53
N THR A 281 -8.74 -15.65 8.71
CA THR A 281 -8.00 -14.64 9.49
C THR A 281 -7.62 -13.40 8.68
N LEU A 282 -7.76 -13.44 7.34
CA LEU A 282 -7.48 -12.28 6.51
C LEU A 282 -8.46 -11.15 6.82
N THR A 283 -7.92 -9.97 7.00
CA THR A 283 -8.70 -8.73 7.18
C THR A 283 -8.96 -8.02 5.86
N ASP A 284 -8.13 -8.30 4.84
CA ASP A 284 -8.18 -7.72 3.50
C ASP A 284 -7.61 -8.72 2.48
N ILE A 285 -7.80 -8.47 1.20
CA ILE A 285 -7.15 -9.22 0.12
C ILE A 285 -5.64 -9.06 0.29
N GLN A 286 -4.91 -10.18 0.26
CA GLN A 286 -3.46 -10.20 0.29
C GLN A 286 -2.91 -10.67 -1.05
N ILE A 287 -1.86 -10.01 -1.55
CA ILE A 287 -1.18 -10.38 -2.79
C ILE A 287 0.26 -10.75 -2.48
N ASN A 288 0.60 -12.02 -2.64
CA ASN A 288 1.96 -12.51 -2.52
C ASN A 288 2.64 -12.46 -3.89
N TYR A 289 3.87 -11.94 -3.95
CA TYR A 289 4.57 -11.71 -5.20
C TYR A 289 6.09 -11.88 -5.06
N ASN A 290 6.75 -12.26 -6.17
CA ASN A 290 8.22 -12.18 -6.23
C ASN A 290 8.67 -10.72 -6.40
N PRO A 291 9.78 -10.27 -5.77
CA PRO A 291 10.30 -8.90 -5.91
C PRO A 291 10.42 -8.40 -7.36
N GLU A 292 10.76 -9.27 -8.31
CA GLU A 292 10.80 -8.91 -9.74
C GLU A 292 9.43 -8.61 -10.34
N ASP A 293 8.36 -9.16 -9.75
CA ASP A 293 6.97 -9.03 -10.21
C ASP A 293 6.19 -7.93 -9.46
N TYR A 294 6.90 -7.12 -8.65
CA TYR A 294 6.29 -6.06 -7.84
C TYR A 294 5.35 -5.15 -8.62
N TYR A 295 5.73 -4.72 -9.81
CA TYR A 295 4.91 -3.78 -10.58
C TYR A 295 3.61 -4.41 -11.11
N THR A 296 3.64 -5.68 -11.47
CA THR A 296 2.41 -6.44 -11.77
C THR A 296 1.54 -6.60 -10.54
N ALA A 297 2.11 -6.97 -9.40
CA ALA A 297 1.39 -7.08 -8.13
C ALA A 297 0.79 -5.75 -7.69
N TYR A 298 1.53 -4.64 -7.84
CA TYR A 298 1.04 -3.30 -7.56
C TYR A 298 -0.18 -2.92 -8.41
N LYS A 299 -0.15 -3.19 -9.71
CA LYS A 299 -1.31 -2.94 -10.58
C LYS A 299 -2.54 -3.77 -10.16
N LEU A 300 -2.34 -5.04 -9.84
CA LEU A 300 -3.40 -5.90 -9.32
C LEU A 300 -3.95 -5.36 -7.99
N SER A 301 -3.09 -4.86 -7.10
CA SER A 301 -3.51 -4.30 -5.82
C SER A 301 -4.42 -3.08 -6.00
N LYS A 302 -4.14 -2.23 -6.98
CA LYS A 302 -5.00 -1.06 -7.31
C LYS A 302 -6.36 -1.48 -7.85
N ILE A 303 -6.41 -2.50 -8.72
CA ILE A 303 -7.67 -3.05 -9.25
C ILE A 303 -8.52 -3.65 -8.11
N LEU A 304 -7.87 -4.33 -7.18
CA LEU A 304 -8.53 -5.01 -6.06
C LEU A 304 -8.83 -4.09 -4.87
N GLY A 305 -8.22 -2.90 -4.83
CA GLY A 305 -8.42 -1.94 -3.74
C GLY A 305 -7.72 -2.33 -2.45
N THR A 306 -6.61 -3.08 -2.54
CA THR A 306 -5.81 -3.48 -1.38
C THR A 306 -4.41 -2.86 -1.42
N ASN A 307 -3.80 -2.70 -0.25
CA ASN A 307 -2.38 -2.35 -0.13
C ASN A 307 -1.58 -3.47 0.56
N ASN A 308 -2.20 -4.64 0.78
CA ASN A 308 -1.57 -5.77 1.45
C ASN A 308 -0.74 -6.58 0.45
N LEU A 309 0.46 -6.09 0.17
CA LEU A 309 1.46 -6.71 -0.71
C LEU A 309 2.51 -7.41 0.14
N VAL A 310 2.74 -8.69 -0.10
CA VAL A 310 3.68 -9.52 0.66
C VAL A 310 4.70 -10.15 -0.28
N GLU A 311 5.98 -9.90 -0.03
CA GLU A 311 7.04 -10.52 -0.80
C GLU A 311 7.16 -12.02 -0.50
N ASP A 312 7.25 -12.81 -1.57
CA ASP A 312 7.53 -14.25 -1.52
C ASP A 312 8.56 -14.60 -2.62
N LYS A 313 9.82 -14.72 -2.21
CA LYS A 313 10.96 -14.98 -3.11
C LYS A 313 10.92 -16.38 -3.74
N GLU A 314 10.06 -17.27 -3.24
CA GLU A 314 9.91 -18.61 -3.79
C GLU A 314 8.98 -18.63 -5.02
N LEU A 315 8.15 -17.60 -5.19
CA LEU A 315 7.30 -17.46 -6.36
C LEU A 315 8.15 -17.18 -7.61
N LYS A 316 7.74 -17.77 -8.73
CA LYS A 316 8.38 -17.54 -10.03
C LYS A 316 7.30 -17.27 -11.06
N ASN A 317 7.41 -16.12 -11.76
CA ASN A 317 6.44 -15.72 -12.79
C ASN A 317 4.99 -15.89 -12.31
N SER A 318 4.71 -15.51 -11.08
CA SER A 318 3.36 -15.66 -10.53
C SER A 318 3.07 -14.73 -9.38
N VAL A 319 1.80 -14.44 -9.19
CA VAL A 319 1.27 -13.84 -7.97
C VAL A 319 0.20 -14.75 -7.39
N ILE A 320 0.11 -14.79 -6.07
CA ILE A 320 -0.95 -15.51 -5.35
C ILE A 320 -1.80 -14.48 -4.63
N ILE A 321 -3.09 -14.47 -4.94
CA ILE A 321 -4.07 -13.58 -4.33
C ILE A 321 -4.90 -14.37 -3.34
N LEU A 322 -4.79 -14.03 -2.08
CA LEU A 322 -5.58 -14.61 -1.00
C LEU A 322 -6.79 -13.70 -0.75
N ALA A 323 -7.97 -14.24 -0.92
CA ALA A 323 -9.21 -13.51 -0.74
C ALA A 323 -10.12 -14.22 0.26
N LYS A 324 -10.74 -13.44 1.14
CA LYS A 324 -11.85 -13.87 1.98
C LYS A 324 -13.13 -13.49 1.25
N ASP A 325 -13.93 -14.46 0.89
CA ASP A 325 -15.29 -14.27 0.38
C ASP A 325 -16.31 -14.31 1.51
#